data_65e359993da74892efaa5d2b6d76bee1
#
_entry.id   65e359993da74892efaa5d2b6d76bee1
#
_cell.length_a   1.000
_cell.length_b   1.000
_cell.length_c   1.000
_cell.angle_alpha   90.00
_cell.angle_beta   90.00
_cell.angle_gamma   90.00
#
_symmetry.space_group_name_H-M   'P 1'
#
loop_
_entity.id
_entity.type
_entity.pdbx_description
1 polymer ?
#
loop_
_entity_poly.entity_id
_entity_poly.type
_entity_poly.pdbx_seq_one_letter_code
_entity_poly.pdbx_strand_id
1 'polypeptide(L)'
;VALREWGKALRNESRFEEALSVHSTGQQLAEAAGDTLELVQALNNVGTDYRRMGVLDVAQEYHYRAWKLSEECADTSFTARKNRVVSLNGLGNAYLTLGNYERADSALRMALAGERSLHSTVGQAINYANIGSIFEHYGKMDSARVYYLKSMALNTEAGNTLGISLCHTYFGSLYEKAGQYGKAMAEYETASQMMQ
;
A
#
# COMPACT_ATOMS: atom_id res chain seq x y z
N VAL A 1 14.04 11.85 11.75
CA VAL A 1 13.34 10.73 12.47
C VAL A 1 12.16 11.23 13.30
N ALA A 2 12.33 12.20 14.24
CA ALA A 2 11.25 12.64 15.14
C ALA A 2 10.02 13.17 14.40
N LEU A 3 10.18 14.07 13.40
CA LEU A 3 9.07 14.59 12.60
C LEU A 3 8.30 13.49 11.87
N ARG A 4 9.01 12.50 11.33
CA ARG A 4 8.41 11.35 10.66
C ARG A 4 7.48 10.55 11.57
N GLU A 5 7.94 10.21 12.77
CA GLU A 5 7.13 9.43 13.71
C GLU A 5 5.97 10.26 14.27
N TRP A 6 6.17 11.56 14.50
CA TRP A 6 5.08 12.46 14.89
C TRP A 6 4.01 12.59 13.80
N GLY A 7 4.39 12.83 12.55
CA GLY A 7 3.43 12.90 11.44
C GLY A 7 2.66 11.59 11.23
N LYS A 8 3.31 10.42 11.40
CA LYS A 8 2.61 9.11 11.37
C LYS A 8 1.58 8.98 12.50
N ALA A 9 1.92 9.42 13.72
CA ALA A 9 0.99 9.42 14.84
C ALA A 9 -0.25 10.28 14.54
N LEU A 10 -0.05 11.50 14.06
CA LEU A 10 -1.13 12.40 13.65
C LEU A 10 -2.02 11.77 12.55
N ARG A 11 -1.42 11.14 11.55
CA ARG A 11 -2.16 10.43 10.50
C ARG A 11 -3.00 9.27 11.05
N ASN A 12 -2.49 8.52 12.02
CA ASN A 12 -3.22 7.44 12.66
C ASN A 12 -4.41 7.96 13.49
N GLU A 13 -4.33 9.19 13.99
CA GLU A 13 -5.42 9.92 14.63
C GLU A 13 -6.37 10.59 13.63
N SER A 14 -6.19 10.35 12.32
CA SER A 14 -6.94 10.99 11.22
C SER A 14 -6.77 12.51 11.13
N ARG A 15 -5.72 13.07 11.73
CA ARG A 15 -5.31 14.48 11.67
C ARG A 15 -4.43 14.73 10.45
N PHE A 16 -5.01 14.56 9.26
CA PHE A 16 -4.24 14.47 8.01
C PHE A 16 -3.55 15.78 7.63
N GLU A 17 -4.18 16.93 7.83
CA GLU A 17 -3.60 18.23 7.51
C GLU A 17 -2.38 18.54 8.39
N GLU A 18 -2.46 18.22 9.66
CA GLU A 18 -1.33 18.37 10.58
C GLU A 18 -0.20 17.39 10.27
N ALA A 19 -0.54 16.14 9.95
CA ALA A 19 0.44 15.15 9.49
C ALA A 19 1.18 15.65 8.24
N LEU A 20 0.44 16.17 7.25
CA LEU A 20 1.00 16.76 6.03
C LEU A 20 1.95 17.91 6.33
N SER A 21 1.58 18.83 7.22
CA SER A 21 2.42 19.95 7.63
C SER A 21 3.76 19.48 8.23
N VAL A 22 3.69 18.49 9.13
CA VAL A 22 4.88 17.92 9.79
C VAL A 22 5.77 17.17 8.79
N HIS A 23 5.17 16.37 7.89
CA HIS A 23 5.94 15.62 6.88
C HIS A 23 6.55 16.57 5.81
N SER A 24 5.85 17.65 5.43
CA SER A 24 6.37 18.68 4.52
C SER A 24 7.56 19.42 5.13
N THR A 25 7.52 19.70 6.43
CA THR A 25 8.70 20.24 7.14
C THR A 25 9.87 19.27 7.10
N GLY A 26 9.62 17.98 7.30
CA GLY A 26 10.64 16.93 7.17
C GLY A 26 11.23 16.85 5.77
N GLN A 27 10.40 17.01 4.73
CA GLN A 27 10.85 17.07 3.34
C GLN A 27 11.81 18.25 3.11
N GLN A 28 11.42 19.46 3.52
CA GLN A 28 12.26 20.66 3.37
C GLN A 28 13.62 20.52 4.06
N LEU A 29 13.65 19.94 5.25
CA LEU A 29 14.89 19.70 5.98
C LEU A 29 15.79 18.67 5.27
N ALA A 30 15.21 17.58 4.73
CA ALA A 30 15.95 16.58 3.98
C ALA A 30 16.52 17.16 2.67
N GLU A 31 15.75 17.99 1.97
CA GLU A 31 16.19 18.72 0.76
C GLU A 31 17.36 19.67 1.09
N ALA A 32 17.23 20.47 2.15
CA ALA A 32 18.28 21.40 2.58
C ALA A 32 19.57 20.68 3.02
N ALA A 33 19.45 19.48 3.60
CA ALA A 33 20.58 18.66 4.04
C ALA A 33 21.20 17.84 2.89
N GLY A 34 20.56 17.74 1.73
CA GLY A 34 21.01 16.86 0.65
C GLY A 34 20.89 15.37 1.00
N ASP A 35 20.05 15.01 2.00
CA ASP A 35 19.86 13.63 2.44
C ASP A 35 18.81 12.93 1.57
N THR A 36 19.30 12.22 0.55
CA THR A 36 18.45 11.51 -0.41
C THR A 36 17.58 10.45 0.24
N LEU A 37 18.07 9.71 1.24
CA LEU A 37 17.29 8.66 1.89
C LEU A 37 16.14 9.24 2.72
N GLU A 38 16.40 10.26 3.52
CA GLU A 38 15.35 10.93 4.29
C GLU A 38 14.39 11.69 3.36
N LEU A 39 14.86 12.23 2.23
CA LEU A 39 14.00 12.88 1.24
C LEU A 39 13.02 11.91 0.60
N VAL A 40 13.47 10.72 0.18
CA VAL A 40 12.59 9.66 -0.35
C VAL A 40 11.53 9.26 0.69
N GLN A 41 11.91 9.10 1.96
CA GLN A 41 10.98 8.79 3.02
C GLN A 41 9.97 9.92 3.26
N ALA A 42 10.40 11.16 3.25
CA ALA A 42 9.54 12.32 3.44
C ALA A 42 8.52 12.44 2.29
N LEU A 43 8.96 12.32 1.03
CA LEU A 43 8.10 12.31 -0.14
C LEU A 43 7.04 11.20 -0.07
N ASN A 44 7.40 9.99 0.36
CA ASN A 44 6.46 8.90 0.55
C ASN A 44 5.42 9.19 1.65
N ASN A 45 5.83 9.84 2.73
CA ASN A 45 4.90 10.22 3.79
C ASN A 45 3.93 11.31 3.32
N VAL A 46 4.42 12.35 2.66
CA VAL A 46 3.59 13.40 2.06
C VAL A 46 2.60 12.83 1.05
N GLY A 47 3.06 11.95 0.14
CA GLY A 47 2.19 11.26 -0.80
C GLY A 47 1.10 10.42 -0.10
N THR A 48 1.46 9.76 0.99
CA THR A 48 0.49 8.99 1.79
C THR A 48 -0.54 9.90 2.47
N ASP A 49 -0.14 11.06 2.97
CA ASP A 49 -1.05 12.04 3.59
C ASP A 49 -2.05 12.55 2.54
N TYR A 50 -1.57 12.97 1.36
CA TYR A 50 -2.46 13.38 0.26
C TYR A 50 -3.43 12.27 -0.16
N ARG A 51 -2.96 11.01 -0.23
CA ARG A 51 -3.85 9.88 -0.53
C ARG A 51 -4.93 9.71 0.54
N ARG A 52 -4.60 9.87 1.83
CA ARG A 52 -5.56 9.79 2.93
C ARG A 52 -6.58 10.94 2.91
N MET A 53 -6.18 12.10 2.40
CA MET A 53 -7.05 13.26 2.18
C MET A 53 -7.88 13.14 0.89
N GLY A 54 -7.67 12.12 0.07
CA GLY A 54 -8.37 11.92 -1.20
C GLY A 54 -7.82 12.72 -2.38
N VAL A 55 -6.68 13.42 -2.22
CA VAL A 55 -6.01 14.19 -3.29
C VAL A 55 -5.05 13.27 -4.05
N LEU A 56 -5.64 12.45 -4.93
CA LEU A 56 -4.98 11.26 -5.47
C LEU A 56 -3.94 11.56 -6.55
N ASP A 57 -4.15 12.58 -7.36
CA ASP A 57 -3.22 13.06 -8.39
C ASP A 57 -1.93 13.59 -7.76
N VAL A 58 -2.05 14.39 -6.71
CA VAL A 58 -0.90 14.89 -5.95
C VAL A 58 -0.18 13.73 -5.23
N ALA A 59 -0.94 12.80 -4.63
CA ALA A 59 -0.35 11.62 -3.99
C ALA A 59 0.48 10.79 -4.98
N GLN A 60 -0.06 10.57 -6.20
CA GLN A 60 0.66 9.87 -7.27
C GLN A 60 1.97 10.57 -7.63
N GLU A 61 1.95 11.90 -7.78
CA GLU A 61 3.14 12.68 -8.11
C GLU A 61 4.24 12.53 -7.03
N TYR A 62 3.88 12.65 -5.76
CA TYR A 62 4.83 12.48 -4.66
C TYR A 62 5.45 11.08 -4.62
N HIS A 63 4.65 10.03 -4.78
CA HIS A 63 5.15 8.66 -4.83
C HIS A 63 6.02 8.41 -6.07
N TYR A 64 5.68 9.01 -7.21
CA TYR A 64 6.50 8.92 -8.43
C TYR A 64 7.87 9.60 -8.24
N ARG A 65 7.90 10.80 -7.69
CA ARG A 65 9.15 11.51 -7.35
C ARG A 65 10.01 10.70 -6.38
N ALA A 66 9.39 10.14 -5.33
CA ALA A 66 10.07 9.29 -4.37
C ALA A 66 10.68 8.04 -5.03
N TRP A 67 9.92 7.39 -5.91
CA TRP A 67 10.41 6.24 -6.66
C TRP A 67 11.58 6.61 -7.57
N LYS A 68 11.43 7.64 -8.41
CA LYS A 68 12.50 8.11 -9.31
C LYS A 68 13.77 8.42 -8.56
N LEU A 69 13.67 9.18 -7.48
CA LEU A 69 14.83 9.53 -6.66
C LEU A 69 15.48 8.28 -6.02
N SER A 70 14.68 7.29 -5.64
CA SER A 70 15.19 6.02 -5.10
C SER A 70 15.88 5.14 -6.15
N GLU A 71 15.50 5.25 -7.44
CA GLU A 71 16.17 4.55 -8.55
C GLU A 71 17.53 5.18 -8.88
N GLU A 72 17.64 6.50 -8.75
CA GLU A 72 18.87 7.25 -8.99
C GLU A 72 19.86 7.16 -7.82
N CYS A 73 19.40 6.74 -6.64
CA CYS A 73 20.23 6.61 -5.46
C CYS A 73 21.16 5.39 -5.57
N ALA A 74 22.46 5.62 -5.48
CA ALA A 74 23.47 4.57 -5.50
C ALA A 74 23.51 3.71 -4.22
N ASP A 75 22.80 4.12 -3.16
CA ASP A 75 22.74 3.38 -1.90
C ASP A 75 21.94 2.08 -2.07
N THR A 76 22.55 0.97 -1.69
CA THR A 76 21.96 -0.38 -1.73
C THR A 76 21.63 -0.92 -0.35
N SER A 77 21.69 -0.09 0.67
CA SER A 77 21.35 -0.46 2.05
C SER A 77 19.94 -1.03 2.16
N PHE A 78 19.68 -1.72 3.26
CA PHE A 78 18.32 -2.21 3.55
C PHE A 78 17.29 -1.05 3.55
N THR A 79 17.67 0.11 4.10
CA THR A 79 16.80 1.30 4.15
C THR A 79 16.50 1.82 2.75
N ALA A 80 17.49 1.92 1.87
CA ALA A 80 17.29 2.37 0.48
C ALA A 80 16.36 1.42 -0.28
N ARG A 81 16.58 0.11 -0.19
CA ARG A 81 15.73 -0.91 -0.81
C ARG A 81 14.29 -0.85 -0.27
N LYS A 82 14.13 -0.70 1.05
CA LYS A 82 12.81 -0.57 1.68
C LYS A 82 12.09 0.70 1.20
N ASN A 83 12.79 1.84 1.12
CA ASN A 83 12.22 3.11 0.64
C ASN A 83 11.70 2.98 -0.79
N ARG A 84 12.46 2.33 -1.68
CA ARG A 84 12.04 2.05 -3.06
C ARG A 84 10.75 1.24 -3.11
N VAL A 85 10.67 0.17 -2.32
CA VAL A 85 9.47 -0.68 -2.23
C VAL A 85 8.26 0.11 -1.71
N VAL A 86 8.46 0.95 -0.70
CA VAL A 86 7.39 1.83 -0.18
C VAL A 86 6.90 2.80 -1.25
N SER A 87 7.80 3.39 -2.05
CA SER A 87 7.43 4.27 -3.16
C SER A 87 6.59 3.54 -4.21
N LEU A 88 7.01 2.34 -4.60
CA LEU A 88 6.28 1.50 -5.57
C LEU A 88 4.90 1.07 -5.04
N ASN A 89 4.80 0.71 -3.77
CA ASN A 89 3.53 0.40 -3.11
C ASN A 89 2.59 1.61 -3.10
N GLY A 90 3.12 2.79 -2.74
CA GLY A 90 2.36 4.05 -2.76
C GLY A 90 1.84 4.38 -4.16
N LEU A 91 2.71 4.26 -5.16
CA LEU A 91 2.39 4.51 -6.56
C LEU A 91 1.35 3.52 -7.09
N GLY A 92 1.52 2.22 -6.81
CA GLY A 92 0.56 1.18 -7.18
C GLY A 92 -0.82 1.42 -6.57
N ASN A 93 -0.88 1.78 -5.30
CA ASN A 93 -2.14 2.10 -4.62
C ASN A 93 -2.80 3.39 -5.17
N ALA A 94 -2.01 4.42 -5.51
CA ALA A 94 -2.54 5.63 -6.14
C ALA A 94 -3.14 5.33 -7.51
N TYR A 95 -2.44 4.56 -8.35
CA TYR A 95 -2.95 4.13 -9.65
C TYR A 95 -4.21 3.26 -9.55
N LEU A 96 -4.28 2.33 -8.57
CA LEU A 96 -5.49 1.55 -8.31
C LEU A 96 -6.69 2.44 -8.03
N THR A 97 -6.52 3.41 -7.14
CA THR A 97 -7.60 4.31 -6.73
C THR A 97 -8.03 5.24 -7.88
N LEU A 98 -7.09 5.62 -8.75
CA LEU A 98 -7.35 6.40 -9.97
C LEU A 98 -7.92 5.56 -11.14
N GLY A 99 -8.06 4.24 -10.96
CA GLY A 99 -8.54 3.33 -12.01
C GLY A 99 -7.53 3.05 -13.13
N ASN A 100 -6.26 3.41 -12.95
CA ASN A 100 -5.21 3.10 -13.91
C ASN A 100 -4.60 1.72 -13.61
N TYR A 101 -5.36 0.68 -13.93
CA TYR A 101 -5.03 -0.70 -13.56
C TYR A 101 -3.77 -1.25 -14.20
N GLU A 102 -3.42 -0.82 -15.43
CA GLU A 102 -2.18 -1.27 -16.10
C GLU A 102 -0.94 -0.77 -15.39
N ARG A 103 -0.91 0.53 -15.04
CA ARG A 103 0.20 1.11 -14.28
C ARG A 103 0.24 0.58 -12.86
N ALA A 104 -0.94 0.36 -12.26
CA ALA A 104 -1.05 -0.26 -10.94
C ALA A 104 -0.44 -1.66 -10.93
N ASP A 105 -0.78 -2.54 -11.89
CA ASP A 105 -0.23 -3.89 -11.98
C ASP A 105 1.28 -3.87 -12.12
N SER A 106 1.82 -3.01 -12.98
CA SER A 106 3.27 -2.86 -13.16
C SER A 106 3.96 -2.46 -11.84
N ALA A 107 3.51 -1.39 -11.20
CA ALA A 107 4.12 -0.89 -9.95
C ALA A 107 4.02 -1.92 -8.82
N LEU A 108 2.85 -2.58 -8.66
CA LEU A 108 2.62 -3.58 -7.61
C LEU A 108 3.44 -4.85 -7.82
N ARG A 109 3.69 -5.28 -9.06
CA ARG A 109 4.58 -6.42 -9.33
C ARG A 109 6.03 -6.10 -9.03
N MET A 110 6.48 -4.88 -9.34
CA MET A 110 7.81 -4.42 -8.95
C MET A 110 7.94 -4.34 -7.42
N ALA A 111 6.93 -3.80 -6.74
CA ALA A 111 6.87 -3.77 -5.29
C ALA A 111 6.90 -5.18 -4.68
N LEU A 112 6.11 -6.12 -5.22
CA LEU A 112 6.08 -7.51 -4.78
C LEU A 112 7.46 -8.19 -4.90
N ALA A 113 8.18 -7.95 -5.99
CA ALA A 113 9.54 -8.45 -6.15
C ALA A 113 10.49 -7.87 -5.07
N GLY A 114 10.34 -6.59 -4.77
CA GLY A 114 11.07 -5.93 -3.69
C GLY A 114 10.72 -6.48 -2.31
N GLU A 115 9.42 -6.65 -1.99
CA GLU A 115 8.98 -7.23 -0.71
C GLU A 115 9.52 -8.66 -0.51
N ARG A 116 9.59 -9.45 -1.59
CA ARG A 116 10.24 -10.78 -1.55
C ARG A 116 11.71 -10.68 -1.20
N SER A 117 12.45 -9.75 -1.81
CA SER A 117 13.88 -9.55 -1.54
C SER A 117 14.15 -9.04 -0.12
N LEU A 118 13.16 -8.40 0.51
CA LEU A 118 13.19 -7.92 1.89
C LEU A 118 12.63 -8.94 2.89
N HIS A 119 12.18 -10.11 2.43
CA HIS A 119 11.49 -11.13 3.23
C HIS A 119 10.30 -10.57 4.04
N SER A 120 9.58 -9.61 3.46
CA SER A 120 8.43 -8.95 4.08
C SER A 120 7.15 -9.73 3.79
N THR A 121 6.73 -10.61 4.69
CA THR A 121 5.54 -11.47 4.52
C THR A 121 4.27 -10.63 4.37
N VAL A 122 4.06 -9.65 5.25
CA VAL A 122 2.88 -8.76 5.21
C VAL A 122 2.87 -7.88 3.95
N GLY A 123 4.03 -7.35 3.54
CA GLY A 123 4.16 -6.55 2.31
C GLY A 123 3.77 -7.35 1.08
N GLN A 124 4.24 -8.60 0.98
CA GLN A 124 3.84 -9.52 -0.09
C GLN A 124 2.32 -9.79 -0.09
N ALA A 125 1.74 -10.01 1.10
CA ALA A 125 0.30 -10.26 1.25
C ALA A 125 -0.52 -9.09 0.70
N ILE A 126 -0.16 -7.84 1.06
CA ILE A 126 -0.82 -6.63 0.58
C ILE A 126 -0.74 -6.53 -0.94
N ASN A 127 0.45 -6.76 -1.53
CA ASN A 127 0.61 -6.70 -2.98
C ASN A 127 -0.20 -7.78 -3.70
N TYR A 128 -0.26 -9.00 -3.15
CA TYR A 128 -1.12 -10.03 -3.73
C TYR A 128 -2.60 -9.64 -3.70
N ALA A 129 -3.10 -9.07 -2.60
CA ALA A 129 -4.49 -8.59 -2.52
C ALA A 129 -4.77 -7.49 -3.57
N ASN A 130 -3.88 -6.51 -3.68
CA ASN A 130 -4.02 -5.42 -4.65
C ASN A 130 -4.00 -5.92 -6.10
N ILE A 131 -3.12 -6.87 -6.44
CA ILE A 131 -3.11 -7.50 -7.77
C ILE A 131 -4.40 -8.32 -7.98
N GLY A 132 -4.89 -8.99 -6.95
CA GLY A 132 -6.17 -9.69 -6.97
C GLY A 132 -7.33 -8.77 -7.33
N SER A 133 -7.37 -7.56 -6.76
CA SER A 133 -8.41 -6.58 -7.06
C SER A 133 -8.38 -6.08 -8.50
N ILE A 134 -7.21 -6.03 -9.14
CA ILE A 134 -7.09 -5.74 -10.57
C ILE A 134 -7.75 -6.85 -11.40
N PHE A 135 -7.48 -8.12 -11.08
CA PHE A 135 -8.13 -9.24 -11.78
C PHE A 135 -9.64 -9.25 -11.57
N GLU A 136 -10.08 -8.95 -10.35
CA GLU A 136 -11.50 -8.82 -10.02
C GLU A 136 -12.17 -7.70 -10.85
N HIS A 137 -11.51 -6.54 -10.99
CA HIS A 137 -11.99 -5.44 -11.83
C HIS A 137 -12.18 -5.89 -13.29
N TYR A 138 -11.26 -6.67 -13.84
CA TYR A 138 -11.37 -7.21 -15.21
C TYR A 138 -12.31 -8.41 -15.33
N GLY A 139 -13.07 -8.77 -14.31
CA GLY A 139 -13.98 -9.91 -14.32
C GLY A 139 -13.30 -11.28 -14.30
N LYS A 140 -11.99 -11.33 -14.06
CA LYS A 140 -11.19 -12.58 -13.99
C LYS A 140 -11.26 -13.18 -12.59
N MET A 141 -12.45 -13.63 -12.18
CA MET A 141 -12.74 -14.03 -10.79
C MET A 141 -11.86 -15.18 -10.28
N ASP A 142 -11.54 -16.16 -11.11
CA ASP A 142 -10.66 -17.28 -10.72
C ASP A 142 -9.24 -16.79 -10.43
N SER A 143 -8.72 -15.89 -11.27
CA SER A 143 -7.41 -15.28 -11.04
C SER A 143 -7.40 -14.43 -9.77
N ALA A 144 -8.42 -13.60 -9.57
CA ALA A 144 -8.57 -12.80 -8.36
C ALA A 144 -8.56 -13.69 -7.11
N ARG A 145 -9.34 -14.79 -7.13
CA ARG A 145 -9.39 -15.77 -6.04
C ARG A 145 -8.02 -16.36 -5.71
N VAL A 146 -7.23 -16.73 -6.72
CA VAL A 146 -5.88 -17.26 -6.52
C VAL A 146 -4.98 -16.25 -5.81
N TYR A 147 -5.05 -14.98 -6.19
CA TYR A 147 -4.26 -13.93 -5.58
C TYR A 147 -4.73 -13.62 -4.14
N TYR A 148 -6.03 -13.61 -3.87
CA TYR A 148 -6.57 -13.45 -2.52
C TYR A 148 -6.21 -14.62 -1.59
N LEU A 149 -6.18 -15.86 -2.10
CA LEU A 149 -5.71 -17.01 -1.33
C LEU A 149 -4.22 -16.90 -0.96
N LYS A 150 -3.38 -16.40 -1.87
CA LYS A 150 -1.96 -16.13 -1.55
C LYS A 150 -1.82 -15.06 -0.46
N SER A 151 -2.61 -14.00 -0.55
CA SER A 151 -2.66 -12.96 0.48
C SER A 151 -3.10 -13.52 1.83
N MET A 152 -4.19 -14.31 1.84
CA MET A 152 -4.70 -14.96 3.06
C MET A 152 -3.66 -15.84 3.73
N ALA A 153 -2.99 -16.70 2.96
CA ALA A 153 -1.95 -17.60 3.47
C ALA A 153 -0.82 -16.84 4.18
N LEU A 154 -0.30 -15.78 3.54
CA LEU A 154 0.77 -14.97 4.10
C LEU A 154 0.32 -14.15 5.33
N ASN A 155 -0.91 -13.62 5.33
CA ASN A 155 -1.45 -12.93 6.51
C ASN A 155 -1.64 -13.90 7.67
N THR A 156 -2.07 -15.13 7.41
CA THR A 156 -2.21 -16.18 8.42
C THR A 156 -0.84 -16.56 8.99
N GLU A 157 0.16 -16.78 8.14
CA GLU A 157 1.55 -17.05 8.54
C GLU A 157 2.11 -15.94 9.45
N ALA A 158 1.82 -14.68 9.10
CA ALA A 158 2.28 -13.51 9.86
C ALA A 158 1.45 -13.19 11.12
N GLY A 159 0.35 -13.89 11.37
CA GLY A 159 -0.60 -13.56 12.43
C GLY A 159 -1.27 -12.19 12.27
N ASN A 160 -1.37 -11.69 11.03
CA ASN A 160 -1.92 -10.38 10.71
C ASN A 160 -3.46 -10.42 10.64
N THR A 161 -4.13 -10.27 11.78
CA THR A 161 -5.59 -10.32 11.91
C THR A 161 -6.30 -9.32 10.98
N LEU A 162 -5.79 -8.09 10.86
CA LEU A 162 -6.35 -7.08 9.96
C LEU A 162 -6.28 -7.56 8.49
N GLY A 163 -5.14 -8.11 8.08
CA GLY A 163 -4.97 -8.64 6.71
C GLY A 163 -5.88 -9.83 6.43
N ILE A 164 -6.09 -10.71 7.41
CA ILE A 164 -7.03 -11.84 7.31
C ILE A 164 -8.47 -11.33 7.15
N SER A 165 -8.91 -10.37 7.98
CA SER A 165 -10.23 -9.75 7.88
C SER A 165 -10.46 -9.11 6.50
N LEU A 166 -9.47 -8.39 5.95
CA LEU A 166 -9.54 -7.82 4.61
C LEU A 166 -9.67 -8.92 3.53
N CYS A 167 -8.99 -10.06 3.68
CA CYS A 167 -9.15 -11.18 2.74
C CYS A 167 -10.57 -11.75 2.77
N HIS A 168 -11.20 -11.87 3.93
CA HIS A 168 -12.62 -12.25 4.03
C HIS A 168 -13.52 -11.25 3.28
N THR A 169 -13.25 -9.95 3.40
CA THR A 169 -13.97 -8.92 2.63
C THR A 169 -13.81 -9.13 1.12
N TYR A 170 -12.61 -9.44 0.64
CA TYR A 170 -12.38 -9.74 -0.79
C TYR A 170 -13.10 -11.00 -1.26
N PHE A 171 -13.12 -12.08 -0.46
CA PHE A 171 -13.90 -13.28 -0.80
C PHE A 171 -15.40 -12.99 -0.80
N GLY A 172 -15.89 -12.19 0.15
CA GLY A 172 -17.27 -11.70 0.15
C GLY A 172 -17.64 -11.03 -1.16
N SER A 173 -16.80 -10.10 -1.64
CA SER A 173 -16.97 -9.41 -2.92
C SER A 173 -17.03 -10.40 -4.11
N LEU A 174 -16.14 -11.40 -4.15
CA LEU A 174 -16.17 -12.42 -5.20
C LEU A 174 -17.47 -13.23 -5.19
N TYR A 175 -17.95 -13.64 -4.01
CA TYR A 175 -19.22 -14.37 -3.88
C TYR A 175 -20.42 -13.51 -4.25
N GLU A 176 -20.42 -12.23 -3.87
CA GLU A 176 -21.47 -11.28 -4.23
C GLU A 176 -21.58 -11.12 -5.75
N LYS A 177 -20.46 -10.92 -6.44
CA LYS A 177 -20.41 -10.83 -7.91
C LYS A 177 -20.83 -12.13 -8.61
N ALA A 178 -20.65 -13.26 -7.95
CA ALA A 178 -21.12 -14.56 -8.42
C ALA A 178 -22.61 -14.85 -8.08
N GLY A 179 -23.33 -13.90 -7.46
CA GLY A 179 -24.72 -14.08 -7.02
C GLY A 179 -24.90 -15.01 -5.83
N GLN A 180 -23.82 -15.38 -5.14
CA GLN A 180 -23.83 -16.31 -4.00
C GLN A 180 -23.95 -15.53 -2.68
N TYR A 181 -25.04 -14.76 -2.54
CA TYR A 181 -25.22 -13.78 -1.46
C TYR A 181 -25.10 -14.37 -0.04
N GLY A 182 -25.56 -15.61 0.18
CA GLY A 182 -25.43 -16.26 1.48
C GLY A 182 -23.97 -16.50 1.88
N LYS A 183 -23.11 -16.86 0.92
CA LYS A 183 -21.69 -17.01 1.17
C LYS A 183 -21.00 -15.65 1.34
N ALA A 184 -21.38 -14.65 0.52
CA ALA A 184 -20.86 -13.31 0.64
C ALA A 184 -21.12 -12.74 2.04
N MET A 185 -22.34 -12.91 2.55
CA MET A 185 -22.74 -12.46 3.88
C MET A 185 -21.91 -13.14 4.99
N ALA A 186 -21.71 -14.44 4.93
CA ALA A 186 -20.90 -15.18 5.88
C ALA A 186 -19.44 -14.69 5.93
N GLU A 187 -18.86 -14.38 4.77
CA GLU A 187 -17.50 -13.81 4.68
C GLU A 187 -17.43 -12.41 5.29
N TYR A 188 -18.41 -11.54 5.00
CA TYR A 188 -18.45 -10.18 5.57
C TYR A 188 -18.71 -10.21 7.09
N GLU A 189 -19.54 -11.10 7.59
CA GLU A 189 -19.74 -11.30 9.04
C GLU A 189 -18.45 -11.75 9.73
N THR A 190 -17.72 -12.70 9.13
CA THR A 190 -16.41 -13.14 9.63
C THR A 190 -15.44 -11.98 9.69
N ALA A 191 -15.35 -11.18 8.62
CA ALA A 191 -14.50 -9.99 8.59
C ALA A 191 -14.84 -8.99 9.70
N SER A 192 -16.14 -8.73 9.91
CA SER A 192 -16.63 -7.81 10.93
C SER A 192 -16.32 -8.27 12.35
N GLN A 193 -16.50 -9.56 12.65
CA GLN A 193 -16.20 -10.14 13.96
C GLN A 193 -14.71 -10.07 14.32
N MET A 194 -13.83 -10.17 13.33
CA MET A 194 -12.38 -10.08 13.54
C MET A 194 -11.88 -8.66 13.85
N MET A 195 -12.71 -7.65 13.62
CA MET A 195 -12.37 -6.23 13.79
C MET A 195 -12.92 -5.63 15.10
N GLN A 196 -13.66 -6.41 15.88
CA GLN A 196 -14.18 -6.05 17.21
C GLN A 196 -13.17 -6.38 18.31
#